data_46617fbf414833ae3fd42c2322431202
#
_entry.id   46617fbf414833ae3fd42c2322431202
#
_cell.length_a   1.000
_cell.length_b   1.000
_cell.length_c   1.000
_cell.angle_alpha   90.00
_cell.angle_beta   90.00
_cell.angle_gamma   90.00
#
_symmetry.space_group_name_H-M   'P 1'
#
loop_
_entity.id
_entity.type
_entity.pdbx_description
1 polymer ?
#
loop_
_entity_poly.entity_id
_entity_poly.type
_entity_poly.pdbx_seq_one_letter_code
_entity_poly.pdbx_strand_id
1 'polypeptide(L)'
;LGDVYKRQVAVGAVTTLKLTRESFTMLLGELRDVMKHNFNHKVLAGMDMFRALSNAERETLIESLEERSYAAGKEILKQGDPGEDFFIIKSGSVRVTQTQQGSTRVETIKEKLGAGEYFGEMALLNSEPRMATITATTEVVCMQLARDTFVSLLGPLSTILNREAEVRKK
;
A
#
# COMPACT_ATOMS: atom_id res chain seq x y z
N LEU A 1 -7.00 5.47 26.38
CA LEU A 1 -5.54 5.64 26.39
C LEU A 1 -5.28 7.11 26.63
N GLY A 2 -4.85 7.46 27.87
CA GLY A 2 -4.69 8.83 28.30
C GLY A 2 -3.59 9.56 27.52
N ASP A 3 -3.88 10.82 27.18
CA ASP A 3 -2.93 11.77 26.63
C ASP A 3 -1.71 11.89 27.55
N VAL A 4 -0.58 11.37 27.13
CA VAL A 4 0.70 11.61 27.79
C VAL A 4 1.14 13.03 27.43
N TYR A 5 0.70 14.01 28.21
CA TYR A 5 1.22 15.36 28.13
C TYR A 5 2.71 15.37 28.46
N LYS A 6 3.56 15.51 27.45
CA LYS A 6 4.98 15.77 27.67
C LYS A 6 5.14 17.20 28.17
N ARG A 7 5.35 17.35 29.47
CA ARG A 7 5.66 18.65 30.10
C ARG A 7 7.12 18.97 29.86
N GLN A 8 7.41 20.11 29.24
CA GLN A 8 8.74 20.61 29.04
C GLN A 8 8.97 21.76 30.05
N VAL A 9 10.08 21.71 30.76
CA VAL A 9 10.46 22.74 31.73
C VAL A 9 11.81 23.32 31.32
N ALA A 10 11.89 24.66 31.25
CA ALA A 10 13.14 25.33 30.95
C ALA A 10 14.09 25.24 32.15
N VAL A 11 15.32 24.78 31.91
CA VAL A 11 16.41 24.74 32.89
C VAL A 11 17.45 25.82 32.47
N GLY A 12 17.21 27.07 32.87
CA GLY A 12 18.02 28.25 32.51
C GLY A 12 17.30 29.16 31.52
N ALA A 13 18.04 30.14 31.00
CA ALA A 13 17.52 31.07 29.98
C ALA A 13 17.37 30.37 28.64
N VAL A 14 16.15 30.31 28.11
CA VAL A 14 15.83 29.63 26.84
C VAL A 14 15.09 30.59 25.90
N THR A 15 15.58 30.69 24.67
CA THR A 15 14.88 31.39 23.60
C THR A 15 14.22 30.37 22.70
N THR A 16 12.91 30.49 22.46
CA THR A 16 12.14 29.59 21.62
C THR A 16 11.46 30.32 20.47
N LEU A 17 11.38 29.66 19.32
CA LEU A 17 10.50 30.08 18.22
C LEU A 17 9.20 29.33 18.35
N LYS A 18 8.07 30.04 18.40
CA LYS A 18 6.74 29.44 18.45
C LYS A 18 6.09 29.53 17.08
N LEU A 19 5.71 28.42 16.53
CA LEU A 19 4.87 28.33 15.35
C LEU A 19 3.47 27.85 15.77
N THR A 20 2.42 28.57 15.38
CA THR A 20 1.04 28.14 15.65
C THR A 20 0.68 26.97 14.76
N ARG A 21 -0.32 26.18 15.18
CA ARG A 21 -0.83 25.07 14.36
C ARG A 21 -1.33 25.54 12.99
N GLU A 22 -1.99 26.69 12.95
CA GLU A 22 -2.48 27.30 11.71
C GLU A 22 -1.33 27.70 10.78
N SER A 23 -0.34 28.43 11.30
CA SER A 23 0.85 28.81 10.52
C SER A 23 1.65 27.57 10.08
N PHE A 24 1.75 26.56 10.94
CA PHE A 24 2.38 25.27 10.58
C PHE A 24 1.65 24.60 9.43
N THR A 25 0.31 24.50 9.50
CA THR A 25 -0.50 23.85 8.46
C THR A 25 -0.45 24.67 7.15
N MET A 26 -0.49 25.99 7.24
CA MET A 26 -0.44 26.86 6.06
C MET A 26 0.93 26.80 5.36
N LEU A 27 2.04 26.76 6.12
CA LEU A 27 3.39 26.74 5.57
C LEU A 27 3.84 25.33 5.14
N LEU A 28 3.36 24.28 5.81
CA LEU A 28 3.80 22.90 5.61
C LEU A 28 2.71 22.00 5.01
N GLY A 29 1.50 22.51 4.73
CA GLY A 29 0.46 21.77 4.05
C GLY A 29 0.94 21.25 2.70
N GLU A 30 1.50 22.12 1.88
CA GLU A 30 2.11 21.76 0.60
C GLU A 30 3.31 20.80 0.76
N LEU A 31 4.11 20.96 1.82
CA LEU A 31 5.23 20.09 2.10
C LEU A 31 4.76 18.64 2.42
N ARG A 32 3.61 18.49 3.07
CA ARG A 32 3.01 17.16 3.31
C ARG A 32 2.70 16.44 1.99
N ASP A 33 2.15 17.16 1.01
CA ASP A 33 1.82 16.60 -0.30
C ASP A 33 3.08 16.27 -1.09
N VAL A 34 4.10 17.13 -1.04
CA VAL A 34 5.42 16.86 -1.61
C VAL A 34 6.07 15.64 -0.95
N MET A 35 6.01 15.51 0.37
CA MET A 35 6.55 14.36 1.08
C MET A 35 5.79 13.07 0.74
N LYS A 36 4.45 13.13 0.61
CA LYS A 36 3.62 12.02 0.17
C LYS A 36 4.00 11.59 -1.24
N HIS A 37 4.13 12.53 -2.14
CA HIS A 37 4.53 12.31 -3.53
C HIS A 37 5.93 11.67 -3.62
N ASN A 38 6.92 12.24 -2.94
CA ASN A 38 8.29 11.69 -2.90
C ASN A 38 8.34 10.28 -2.29
N PHE A 39 7.52 10.01 -1.26
CA PHE A 39 7.40 8.68 -0.67
C PHE A 39 6.85 7.68 -1.69
N ASN A 40 5.76 8.03 -2.38
CA ASN A 40 5.16 7.18 -3.40
C ASN A 40 6.16 6.90 -4.54
N HIS A 41 6.88 7.92 -5.01
CA HIS A 41 7.95 7.77 -6.00
C HIS A 41 9.01 6.75 -5.55
N LYS A 42 9.49 6.87 -4.31
CA LYS A 42 10.52 5.99 -3.76
C LYS A 42 10.03 4.54 -3.65
N VAL A 43 8.80 4.34 -3.21
CA VAL A 43 8.19 3.01 -3.09
C VAL A 43 8.04 2.37 -4.47
N LEU A 44 7.46 3.10 -5.43
CA LEU A 44 7.26 2.58 -6.79
C LEU A 44 8.58 2.31 -7.53
N ALA A 45 9.60 3.15 -7.34
CA ALA A 45 10.92 2.94 -7.94
C ALA A 45 11.62 1.68 -7.42
N GLY A 46 11.27 1.22 -6.22
CA GLY A 46 11.78 -0.02 -5.63
C GLY A 46 11.09 -1.28 -6.14
N MET A 47 10.02 -1.16 -6.92
CA MET A 47 9.24 -2.30 -7.42
C MET A 47 9.60 -2.60 -8.87
N ASP A 48 10.10 -3.82 -9.12
CA ASP A 48 10.54 -4.25 -10.45
C ASP A 48 9.43 -4.15 -11.50
N MET A 49 8.19 -4.41 -11.10
CA MET A 49 7.02 -4.33 -11.96
C MET A 49 6.78 -2.93 -12.57
N PHE A 50 7.26 -1.85 -11.93
CA PHE A 50 7.08 -0.48 -12.40
C PHE A 50 8.33 0.11 -13.07
N ARG A 51 9.40 -0.67 -13.20
CA ARG A 51 10.65 -0.20 -13.83
C ARG A 51 10.49 0.17 -15.29
N ALA A 52 9.60 -0.52 -16.00
CA ALA A 52 9.37 -0.30 -17.42
C ALA A 52 8.50 0.95 -17.71
N LEU A 53 7.86 1.55 -16.68
CA LEU A 53 7.07 2.76 -16.84
C LEU A 53 7.96 3.97 -17.11
N SER A 54 7.55 4.78 -18.08
CA SER A 54 8.09 6.12 -18.30
C SER A 54 7.81 7.03 -17.09
N ASN A 55 8.50 8.17 -17.00
CA ASN A 55 8.25 9.13 -15.94
C ASN A 55 6.80 9.64 -15.94
N ALA A 56 6.21 9.90 -17.11
CA ALA A 56 4.83 10.38 -17.24
C ALA A 56 3.81 9.33 -16.75
N GLU A 57 3.98 8.06 -17.13
CA GLU A 57 3.13 6.97 -16.66
C GLU A 57 3.26 6.74 -15.16
N ARG A 58 4.47 6.91 -14.61
CA ARG A 58 4.71 6.81 -13.17
C ARG A 58 4.03 7.95 -12.39
N GLU A 59 4.05 9.18 -12.93
CA GLU A 59 3.29 10.30 -12.35
C GLU A 59 1.79 10.02 -12.35
N THR A 60 1.24 9.58 -13.48
CA THR A 60 -0.18 9.22 -13.58
C THR A 60 -0.55 8.13 -12.57
N LEU A 61 0.32 7.12 -12.40
CA LEU A 61 0.13 6.07 -11.41
C LEU A 61 0.07 6.65 -9.99
N ILE A 62 1.03 7.53 -9.63
CA ILE A 62 1.12 8.15 -8.31
C ILE A 62 -0.11 9.00 -7.99
N GLU A 63 -0.58 9.77 -8.96
CA GLU A 63 -1.79 10.61 -8.83
C GLU A 63 -3.07 9.78 -8.67
N SER A 64 -3.09 8.57 -9.25
CA SER A 64 -4.22 7.65 -9.19
C SER A 64 -4.26 6.79 -7.93
N LEU A 65 -3.20 6.82 -7.09
CA LEU A 65 -3.13 6.04 -5.86
C LEU A 65 -3.95 6.69 -4.73
N GLU A 66 -4.89 5.94 -4.19
CA GLU A 66 -5.68 6.34 -3.02
C GLU A 66 -5.15 5.66 -1.75
N GLU A 67 -5.04 6.43 -0.68
CA GLU A 67 -4.62 5.90 0.62
C GLU A 67 -5.81 5.34 1.39
N ARG A 68 -5.71 4.08 1.83
CA ARG A 68 -6.72 3.37 2.63
C ARG A 68 -6.09 2.76 3.86
N SER A 69 -6.78 2.89 5.01
CA SER A 69 -6.34 2.34 6.29
C SER A 69 -7.25 1.20 6.74
N TYR A 70 -6.64 0.17 7.29
CA TYR A 70 -7.32 -1.03 7.77
C TYR A 70 -6.87 -1.35 9.19
N ALA A 71 -7.81 -1.61 10.09
CA ALA A 71 -7.50 -2.04 11.45
C ALA A 71 -6.95 -3.48 11.47
N ALA A 72 -6.17 -3.81 12.48
CA ALA A 72 -5.71 -5.18 12.71
C ALA A 72 -6.89 -6.16 12.78
N GLY A 73 -6.73 -7.32 12.15
CA GLY A 73 -7.77 -8.35 12.02
C GLY A 73 -8.75 -8.14 10.86
N LYS A 74 -8.73 -6.99 10.17
CA LYS A 74 -9.64 -6.73 9.03
C LYS A 74 -9.20 -7.54 7.81
N GLU A 75 -10.13 -8.25 7.19
CA GLU A 75 -9.96 -8.80 5.84
C GLU A 75 -10.00 -7.65 4.82
N ILE A 76 -8.91 -7.49 4.07
CA ILE A 76 -8.77 -6.48 3.01
C ILE A 76 -9.29 -7.04 1.69
N LEU A 77 -8.91 -8.29 1.39
CA LEU A 77 -9.40 -9.07 0.25
C LEU A 77 -9.88 -10.41 0.76
N LYS A 78 -10.93 -10.95 0.13
CA LYS A 78 -11.44 -12.29 0.39
C LYS A 78 -11.28 -13.18 -0.83
N GLN A 79 -10.79 -14.38 -0.63
CA GLN A 79 -10.68 -15.39 -1.69
C GLN A 79 -12.04 -15.62 -2.37
N GLY A 80 -12.04 -15.65 -3.71
CA GLY A 80 -13.23 -15.83 -4.52
C GLY A 80 -13.96 -14.54 -4.92
N ASP A 81 -13.70 -13.42 -4.25
CA ASP A 81 -14.30 -12.14 -4.62
C ASP A 81 -13.73 -11.63 -5.98
N PRO A 82 -14.47 -10.78 -6.72
CA PRO A 82 -13.96 -10.14 -7.91
C PRO A 82 -12.77 -9.25 -7.60
N GLY A 83 -11.81 -9.17 -8.52
CA GLY A 83 -10.64 -8.33 -8.38
C GLY A 83 -10.85 -6.95 -8.99
N GLU A 84 -11.10 -5.95 -8.17
CA GLU A 84 -11.34 -4.58 -8.63
C GLU A 84 -10.17 -3.63 -8.35
N ASP A 85 -9.25 -4.01 -7.45
CA ASP A 85 -8.19 -3.14 -6.96
C ASP A 85 -6.86 -3.86 -6.81
N PHE A 86 -5.79 -3.08 -6.93
CA PHE A 86 -4.41 -3.44 -6.61
C PHE A 86 -3.96 -2.66 -5.37
N PHE A 87 -3.14 -3.28 -4.53
CA PHE A 87 -2.72 -2.69 -3.26
C PHE A 87 -1.22 -2.75 -3.08
N ILE A 88 -0.63 -1.62 -2.66
CA ILE A 88 0.75 -1.50 -2.20
C ILE A 88 0.75 -1.18 -0.71
N ILE A 89 1.49 -1.93 0.09
CA ILE A 89 1.56 -1.70 1.54
C ILE A 89 2.49 -0.51 1.81
N LYS A 90 1.94 0.57 2.33
CA LYS A 90 2.69 1.76 2.78
C LYS A 90 3.27 1.57 4.17
N SER A 91 2.48 0.98 5.07
CA SER A 91 2.90 0.67 6.44
C SER A 91 2.06 -0.46 7.03
N GLY A 92 2.58 -1.11 8.06
CA GLY A 92 1.94 -2.26 8.68
C GLY A 92 2.30 -3.58 7.99
N SER A 93 1.53 -4.63 8.26
CA SER A 93 1.72 -5.97 7.70
C SER A 93 0.42 -6.73 7.55
N VAL A 94 0.37 -7.60 6.54
CA VAL A 94 -0.76 -8.47 6.25
C VAL A 94 -0.31 -9.93 6.19
N ARG A 95 -1.27 -10.85 6.40
CA ARG A 95 -1.13 -12.29 6.19
C ARG A 95 -1.91 -12.72 4.96
N VAL A 96 -1.36 -13.67 4.22
CA VAL A 96 -1.98 -14.29 3.05
C VAL A 96 -2.41 -15.69 3.39
N THR A 97 -3.71 -15.99 3.26
CA THR A 97 -4.26 -17.34 3.49
C THR A 97 -5.06 -17.79 2.28
N GLN A 98 -5.10 -19.10 2.06
CA GLN A 98 -5.85 -19.70 0.97
C GLN A 98 -6.56 -20.96 1.46
N THR A 99 -7.77 -21.19 0.95
CA THR A 99 -8.50 -22.44 1.11
C THR A 99 -8.43 -23.21 -0.20
N GLN A 100 -7.95 -24.45 -0.16
CA GLN A 100 -7.88 -25.30 -1.35
C GLN A 100 -9.28 -25.70 -1.80
N GLN A 101 -9.46 -25.86 -3.11
CA GLN A 101 -10.73 -26.27 -3.70
C GLN A 101 -11.15 -27.65 -3.15
N GLY A 102 -12.40 -27.74 -2.62
CA GLY A 102 -12.92 -28.98 -2.01
C GLY A 102 -12.46 -29.24 -0.57
N SER A 103 -11.72 -28.32 0.04
CA SER A 103 -11.28 -28.40 1.43
C SER A 103 -11.88 -27.25 2.27
N THR A 104 -12.07 -27.50 3.56
CA THR A 104 -12.37 -26.44 4.54
C THR A 104 -11.14 -25.96 5.28
N ARG A 105 -9.96 -26.55 4.99
CA ARG A 105 -8.71 -26.21 5.64
C ARG A 105 -8.13 -24.95 5.06
N VAL A 106 -7.91 -23.95 5.91
CA VAL A 106 -7.21 -22.71 5.58
C VAL A 106 -5.71 -22.92 5.73
N GLU A 107 -4.97 -22.64 4.69
CA GLU A 107 -3.50 -22.69 4.69
C GLU A 107 -2.93 -21.27 4.65
N THR A 108 -1.90 -21.03 5.43
CA THR A 108 -1.15 -19.78 5.36
C THR A 108 -0.11 -19.88 4.25
N ILE A 109 -0.29 -19.07 3.20
CA ILE A 109 0.63 -19.01 2.07
C ILE A 109 1.81 -18.10 2.41
N LYS A 110 1.55 -16.97 3.09
CA LYS A 110 2.59 -16.06 3.55
C LYS A 110 2.18 -15.44 4.88
N GLU A 111 3.00 -15.66 5.90
CA GLU A 111 2.73 -15.13 7.26
C GLU A 111 2.80 -13.61 7.32
N LYS A 112 3.67 -13.01 6.52
CA LYS A 112 3.88 -11.56 6.54
C LYS A 112 4.25 -11.01 5.18
N LEU A 113 3.42 -10.08 4.70
CA LEU A 113 3.78 -9.06 3.70
C LEU A 113 3.84 -7.71 4.42
N GLY A 114 4.88 -6.93 4.18
CA GLY A 114 5.13 -5.66 4.87
C GLY A 114 5.24 -4.46 3.93
N ALA A 115 5.68 -3.34 4.49
CA ALA A 115 5.83 -2.09 3.74
C ALA A 115 6.72 -2.26 2.50
N GLY A 116 6.27 -1.71 1.36
CA GLY A 116 6.92 -1.82 0.07
C GLY A 116 6.57 -3.10 -0.71
N GLU A 117 5.84 -4.05 -0.12
CA GLU A 117 5.28 -5.20 -0.82
C GLU A 117 3.87 -4.89 -1.32
N TYR A 118 3.34 -5.72 -2.22
CA TYR A 118 2.04 -5.50 -2.87
C TYR A 118 1.24 -6.81 -2.99
N PHE A 119 -0.05 -6.68 -3.25
CA PHE A 119 -0.97 -7.81 -3.42
C PHE A 119 -2.18 -7.43 -4.28
N GLY A 120 -2.89 -8.44 -4.79
CA GLY A 120 -4.11 -8.28 -5.55
C GLY A 120 -3.89 -8.18 -7.07
N GLU A 121 -2.65 -8.22 -7.55
CA GLU A 121 -2.28 -8.13 -8.97
C GLU A 121 -2.81 -9.29 -9.81
N MET A 122 -2.83 -10.51 -9.24
CA MET A 122 -3.16 -11.74 -9.97
C MET A 122 -4.58 -11.69 -10.55
N ALA A 123 -5.54 -11.23 -9.77
CA ALA A 123 -6.92 -11.12 -10.20
C ALA A 123 -7.12 -10.08 -11.31
N LEU A 124 -6.27 -9.05 -11.36
CA LEU A 124 -6.32 -8.00 -12.38
C LEU A 124 -5.66 -8.45 -13.68
N LEU A 125 -4.51 -9.11 -13.58
CA LEU A 125 -3.74 -9.59 -14.74
C LEU A 125 -4.48 -10.69 -15.51
N ASN A 126 -5.10 -11.63 -14.79
CA ASN A 126 -5.71 -12.83 -15.38
C ASN A 126 -7.23 -12.71 -15.53
N SER A 127 -7.85 -11.61 -15.05
CA SER A 127 -9.31 -11.48 -14.97
C SER A 127 -9.97 -12.64 -14.18
N GLU A 128 -9.30 -13.10 -13.15
CA GLU A 128 -9.71 -14.18 -12.27
C GLU A 128 -10.24 -13.66 -10.93
N PRO A 129 -11.04 -14.42 -10.18
CA PRO A 129 -11.36 -14.09 -8.80
C PRO A 129 -10.11 -14.03 -7.91
N ARG A 130 -10.21 -13.39 -6.75
CA ARG A 130 -9.14 -13.33 -5.76
C ARG A 130 -8.68 -14.72 -5.38
N MET A 131 -7.40 -15.00 -5.53
CA MET A 131 -6.83 -16.33 -5.28
C MET A 131 -6.64 -16.63 -3.79
N ALA A 132 -6.57 -15.59 -2.96
CA ALA A 132 -6.30 -15.70 -1.53
C ALA A 132 -7.04 -14.64 -0.74
N THR A 133 -7.18 -14.88 0.56
CA THR A 133 -7.65 -13.91 1.54
C THR A 133 -6.46 -13.15 2.12
N ILE A 134 -6.55 -11.83 2.19
CA ILE A 134 -5.54 -10.95 2.77
C ILE A 134 -6.11 -10.32 4.03
N THR A 135 -5.47 -10.59 5.16
CA THR A 135 -5.90 -10.10 6.47
C THR A 135 -4.82 -9.20 7.08
N ALA A 136 -5.19 -8.02 7.54
CA ALA A 136 -4.31 -7.13 8.28
C ALA A 136 -3.87 -7.76 9.60
N THR A 137 -2.57 -7.90 9.83
CA THR A 137 -2.02 -8.42 11.11
C THR A 137 -1.70 -7.31 12.09
N THR A 138 -1.52 -6.09 11.61
CA THR A 138 -1.38 -4.85 12.38
C THR A 138 -2.36 -3.82 11.84
N GLU A 139 -2.35 -2.59 12.33
CA GLU A 139 -2.90 -1.48 11.58
C GLU A 139 -2.09 -1.32 10.28
N VAL A 140 -2.79 -1.30 9.14
CA VAL A 140 -2.19 -1.28 7.79
C VAL A 140 -2.66 -0.07 7.03
N VAL A 141 -1.74 0.62 6.39
CA VAL A 141 -2.04 1.65 5.39
C VAL A 141 -1.60 1.13 4.03
N CYS A 142 -2.55 1.05 3.10
CA CYS A 142 -2.30 0.67 1.71
C CYS A 142 -2.50 1.86 0.76
N MET A 143 -1.77 1.85 -0.33
CA MET A 143 -2.06 2.63 -1.53
C MET A 143 -2.86 1.72 -2.46
N GLN A 144 -4.09 2.10 -2.78
CA GLN A 144 -5.03 1.36 -3.62
C GLN A 144 -5.03 1.96 -5.02
N LEU A 145 -5.04 1.12 -6.03
CA LEU A 145 -5.17 1.48 -7.44
C LEU A 145 -6.34 0.72 -8.04
N ALA A 146 -7.26 1.43 -8.66
CA ALA A 146 -8.41 0.82 -9.35
C ALA A 146 -7.97 -0.01 -10.56
N ARG A 147 -8.74 -1.08 -10.86
CA ARG A 147 -8.52 -2.02 -11.96
C ARG A 147 -8.29 -1.32 -13.30
N ASP A 148 -9.16 -0.38 -13.67
CA ASP A 148 -9.10 0.28 -14.97
C ASP A 148 -7.78 1.02 -15.17
N THR A 149 -7.33 1.73 -14.14
CA THR A 149 -6.03 2.43 -14.15
C THR A 149 -4.87 1.44 -14.21
N PHE A 150 -4.94 0.37 -13.41
CA PHE A 150 -3.93 -0.70 -13.41
C PHE A 150 -3.79 -1.32 -14.81
N VAL A 151 -4.90 -1.71 -15.42
CA VAL A 151 -4.92 -2.34 -16.76
C VAL A 151 -4.47 -1.35 -17.85
N SER A 152 -4.89 -0.09 -17.77
CA SER A 152 -4.49 0.94 -18.75
C SER A 152 -2.98 1.21 -18.73
N LEU A 153 -2.39 1.32 -17.55
CA LEU A 153 -0.95 1.63 -17.39
C LEU A 153 -0.05 0.40 -17.53
N LEU A 154 -0.49 -0.75 -17.04
CA LEU A 154 0.33 -1.96 -16.91
C LEU A 154 -0.11 -3.09 -17.86
N GLY A 155 -1.27 -2.98 -18.50
CA GLY A 155 -1.75 -3.99 -19.44
C GLY A 155 -0.74 -4.35 -20.54
N PRO A 156 -0.03 -3.38 -21.14
CA PRO A 156 1.03 -3.67 -22.12
C PRO A 156 2.20 -4.47 -21.54
N LEU A 157 2.40 -4.42 -20.22
CA LEU A 157 3.45 -5.12 -19.47
C LEU A 157 2.98 -6.46 -18.86
N SER A 158 1.75 -6.88 -19.15
CA SER A 158 1.12 -8.08 -18.55
C SER A 158 2.00 -9.34 -18.67
N THR A 159 2.72 -9.51 -19.77
CA THR A 159 3.61 -10.66 -19.98
C THR A 159 4.76 -10.70 -18.97
N ILE A 160 5.34 -9.54 -18.65
CA ILE A 160 6.43 -9.40 -17.67
C ILE A 160 5.88 -9.65 -16.26
N LEU A 161 4.73 -9.04 -15.95
CA LEU A 161 4.08 -9.14 -14.65
C LEU A 161 3.61 -10.56 -14.34
N ASN A 162 3.06 -11.28 -15.32
CA ASN A 162 2.67 -12.68 -15.18
C ASN A 162 3.87 -13.56 -14.85
N ARG A 163 5.03 -13.31 -15.46
CA ARG A 163 6.27 -14.06 -15.18
C ARG A 163 6.75 -13.84 -13.75
N GLU A 164 6.71 -12.62 -13.25
CA GLU A 164 7.09 -12.30 -11.85
C GLU A 164 6.08 -12.88 -10.85
N ALA A 165 4.79 -12.85 -11.17
CA ALA A 165 3.74 -13.43 -10.34
C ALA A 165 3.88 -14.95 -10.22
N GLU A 166 4.27 -15.66 -11.30
CA GLU A 166 4.55 -17.10 -11.27
C GLU A 166 5.77 -17.45 -10.40
N VAL A 167 6.80 -16.60 -10.39
CA VAL A 167 7.98 -16.79 -9.52
C VAL A 167 7.60 -16.67 -8.03
N ARG A 168 6.59 -15.86 -7.69
CA ARG A 168 6.11 -15.67 -6.31
C ARG A 168 5.26 -16.81 -5.77
N LYS A 169 4.69 -17.66 -6.66
CA LYS A 169 3.90 -18.84 -6.29
C LYS A 169 4.76 -20.03 -5.83
N LYS A 170 6.06 -20.01 -6.09
CA LYS A 170 7.04 -21.01 -5.66
C LYS A 170 7.72 -20.64 -4.36
#